data_9ad3a15d0b675e6db072801a9016c586
#
_entry.id   9ad3a15d0b675e6db072801a9016c586
#
_cell.length_a   1.000
_cell.length_b   1.000
_cell.length_c   1.000
_cell.angle_alpha   90.00
_cell.angle_beta   90.00
_cell.angle_gamma   90.00
#
_symmetry.space_group_name_H-M   'P 1'
#
loop_
_entity.id
_entity.type
_entity.pdbx_description
1 polymer ?
#
loop_
_entity_poly.entity_id
_entity_poly.type
_entity_poly.pdbx_seq_one_letter_code
_entity_poly.pdbx_strand_id
1 'polypeptide(L)'
;MHIPPSGTTQYVKHAWVAHIDNECVGYIHFLLEPNHRIKFMDAWVHENHRRKGIFRALWDVRWDYVNKHYNGYTAYAWCKPMSLPLLIEKGFEKGDTCVYVEKEI
;
A
#
# COMPACT_ATOMS: atom_id res chain seq x y z
N MET A 1 6.53 -17.53 -6.69
CA MET A 1 5.13 -17.23 -6.34
C MET A 1 4.69 -18.19 -5.23
N HIS A 2 4.06 -17.65 -4.23
CA HIS A 2 3.54 -18.48 -3.15
C HIS A 2 2.22 -19.13 -3.59
N ILE A 3 2.11 -20.43 -3.37
CA ILE A 3 0.89 -21.18 -3.68
C ILE A 3 0.21 -21.49 -2.35
N PRO A 4 -0.97 -20.94 -2.06
CA PRO A 4 -1.65 -21.22 -0.81
C PRO A 4 -2.20 -22.67 -0.77
N PRO A 5 -2.51 -23.20 0.41
CA PRO A 5 -3.15 -24.50 0.51
C PRO A 5 -4.46 -24.58 -0.27
N SER A 6 -4.82 -25.79 -0.68
CA SER A 6 -6.07 -26.02 -1.40
C SER A 6 -7.27 -25.51 -0.61
N GLY A 7 -8.17 -24.82 -1.29
CA GLY A 7 -9.38 -24.27 -0.67
C GLY A 7 -9.25 -22.86 -0.12
N THR A 8 -8.06 -22.27 -0.12
CA THR A 8 -7.87 -20.89 0.29
C THR A 8 -7.96 -19.95 -0.92
N THR A 9 -8.44 -18.73 -0.68
CA THR A 9 -8.43 -17.70 -1.71
C THR A 9 -7.00 -17.30 -2.02
N GLN A 10 -6.66 -17.29 -3.30
CA GLN A 10 -5.33 -16.91 -3.73
C GLN A 10 -5.23 -15.40 -3.88
N TYR A 11 -4.22 -14.82 -3.23
CA TYR A 11 -3.91 -13.39 -3.36
C TYR A 11 -2.54 -13.21 -3.98
N VAL A 12 -2.39 -12.17 -4.79
CA VAL A 12 -1.09 -11.78 -5.33
C VAL A 12 -0.61 -10.59 -4.51
N LYS A 13 0.59 -10.72 -3.97
CA LYS A 13 1.21 -9.67 -3.15
C LYS A 13 2.37 -9.03 -3.92
N HIS A 14 2.37 -7.71 -3.97
CA HIS A 14 3.46 -6.92 -4.53
C HIS A 14 4.10 -6.07 -3.44
N ALA A 15 5.41 -5.96 -3.49
CA ALA A 15 6.16 -5.20 -2.50
C ALA A 15 7.30 -4.43 -3.13
N TRP A 16 7.62 -3.29 -2.54
CA TRP A 16 8.81 -2.51 -2.87
C TRP A 16 9.63 -2.33 -1.59
N VAL A 17 10.93 -2.41 -1.73
CA VAL A 17 11.85 -2.32 -0.61
C VAL A 17 12.84 -1.20 -0.87
N ALA A 18 13.06 -0.35 0.12
CA ALA A 18 14.07 0.70 0.05
C ALA A 18 15.35 0.23 0.74
N HIS A 19 16.47 0.42 0.08
CA HIS A 19 17.78 0.07 0.60
C HIS A 19 18.68 1.30 0.62
N ILE A 20 19.47 1.42 1.68
CA ILE A 20 20.56 2.40 1.80
C ILE A 20 21.77 1.61 2.25
N ASP A 21 22.86 1.69 1.47
CA ASP A 21 24.13 0.97 1.74
C ASP A 21 23.90 -0.52 2.00
N ASN A 22 23.08 -1.16 1.15
CA ASN A 22 22.74 -2.58 1.22
C ASN A 22 21.92 -2.97 2.45
N GLU A 23 21.44 -2.00 3.21
CA GLU A 23 20.56 -2.26 4.35
C GLU A 23 19.11 -1.93 3.98
N CYS A 24 18.18 -2.82 4.31
CA CYS A 24 16.75 -2.56 4.12
C CYS A 24 16.28 -1.53 5.15
N VAL A 25 15.85 -0.37 4.67
CA VAL A 25 15.41 0.72 5.53
C VAL A 25 13.92 1.00 5.46
N GLY A 26 13.22 0.30 4.59
CA GLY A 26 11.78 0.44 4.51
C GLY A 26 11.16 -0.48 3.46
N TYR A 27 9.86 -0.66 3.56
CA TYR A 27 9.10 -1.38 2.56
C TYR A 27 7.66 -0.90 2.51
N ILE A 28 7.01 -1.17 1.39
CA ILE A 28 5.59 -0.94 1.21
C ILE A 28 5.05 -2.05 0.31
N HIS A 29 3.81 -2.44 0.52
CA HIS A 29 3.22 -3.49 -0.30
C HIS A 29 1.72 -3.32 -0.45
N PHE A 30 1.14 -4.06 -1.40
CA PHE A 30 -0.29 -4.18 -1.54
C PHE A 30 -0.67 -5.62 -1.84
N LEU A 31 -1.93 -5.93 -1.60
CA LEU A 31 -2.50 -7.24 -1.81
C LEU A 31 -3.59 -7.12 -2.87
N LEU A 32 -3.47 -7.91 -3.94
CA LEU A 32 -4.48 -7.97 -4.99
C LEU A 32 -5.55 -8.98 -4.56
N GLU A 33 -6.77 -8.50 -4.43
CA GLU A 33 -7.89 -9.30 -3.93
C GLU A 33 -8.91 -9.59 -5.03
N PRO A 34 -9.82 -10.56 -4.82
CA PRO A 34 -10.93 -10.78 -5.74
C PRO A 34 -11.81 -9.55 -5.91
N ASN A 35 -12.62 -9.55 -6.97
CA ASN A 35 -13.60 -8.50 -7.27
C ASN A 35 -12.98 -7.14 -7.55
N HIS A 36 -11.80 -7.13 -8.16
CA HIS A 36 -11.12 -5.89 -8.57
C HIS A 36 -10.85 -4.96 -7.39
N ARG A 37 -10.42 -5.53 -6.26
CA ARG A 37 -10.06 -4.77 -5.08
C ARG A 37 -8.58 -4.90 -4.78
N ILE A 38 -7.99 -3.83 -4.30
CA ILE A 38 -6.59 -3.79 -3.90
C ILE A 38 -6.52 -3.28 -2.46
N LYS A 39 -5.92 -4.08 -1.58
CA LYS A 39 -5.69 -3.67 -0.21
C LYS A 39 -4.30 -3.07 -0.09
N PHE A 40 -4.22 -1.80 0.25
CA PHE A 40 -2.96 -1.14 0.56
C PHE A 40 -2.57 -1.51 1.99
N MET A 41 -1.46 -2.22 2.09
CA MET A 41 -0.95 -2.69 3.37
C MET A 41 -0.06 -1.63 4.02
N ASP A 42 0.21 -1.80 5.31
CA ASP A 42 1.04 -0.87 6.04
C ASP A 42 2.43 -0.76 5.43
N ALA A 43 2.98 0.44 5.48
CA ALA A 43 4.36 0.70 5.11
C ALA A 43 5.20 0.76 6.38
N TRP A 44 6.48 0.42 6.23
CA TRP A 44 7.44 0.51 7.33
C TRP A 44 8.68 1.24 6.86
N VAL A 45 9.18 2.14 7.69
CA VAL A 45 10.46 2.81 7.50
C VAL A 45 11.25 2.70 8.79
N HIS A 46 12.51 2.30 8.66
CA HIS A 46 13.39 2.14 9.81
C HIS A 46 13.45 3.45 10.63
N GLU A 47 13.41 3.33 11.94
CA GLU A 47 13.34 4.46 12.86
C GLU A 47 14.40 5.53 12.57
N ASN A 48 15.64 5.11 12.31
CA ASN A 48 16.76 6.02 12.06
C ASN A 48 16.70 6.70 10.67
N HIS A 49 15.78 6.29 9.82
CA HIS A 49 15.65 6.82 8.46
C HIS A 49 14.31 7.51 8.23
N ARG A 50 13.54 7.76 9.26
CA ARG A 50 12.28 8.48 9.16
C ARG A 50 12.53 9.97 8.91
N ARG A 51 11.51 10.64 8.34
CA ARG A 51 11.55 12.07 7.98
C ARG A 51 12.58 12.41 6.90
N LYS A 52 12.94 11.41 6.08
CA LYS A 52 13.85 11.61 4.94
C LYS A 52 13.15 11.44 3.59
N GLY A 53 11.81 11.39 3.59
CA GLY A 53 11.05 11.21 2.37
C GLY A 53 10.94 9.79 1.86
N ILE A 54 11.45 8.79 2.58
CA ILE A 54 11.42 7.39 2.16
C ILE A 54 9.98 6.86 2.10
N PHE A 55 9.18 7.17 3.10
CA PHE A 55 7.77 6.75 3.13
C PHE A 55 7.01 7.28 1.93
N ARG A 56 7.16 8.57 1.64
CA ARG A 56 6.49 9.18 0.50
C ARG A 56 6.98 8.61 -0.83
N ALA A 57 8.28 8.38 -0.95
CA ALA A 57 8.85 7.79 -2.16
C ALA A 57 8.31 6.38 -2.42
N LEU A 58 8.24 5.55 -1.38
CA LEU A 58 7.66 4.21 -1.47
C LEU A 58 6.17 4.30 -1.85
N TRP A 59 5.44 5.22 -1.24
CA TRP A 59 4.05 5.43 -1.52
C TRP A 59 3.82 5.83 -2.98
N ASP A 60 4.63 6.73 -3.50
CA ASP A 60 4.52 7.20 -4.88
C ASP A 60 4.82 6.07 -5.87
N VAL A 61 5.83 5.25 -5.62
CA VAL A 61 6.15 4.11 -6.48
C VAL A 61 4.97 3.14 -6.54
N ARG A 62 4.39 2.79 -5.38
CA ARG A 62 3.22 1.91 -5.33
C ARG A 62 2.03 2.52 -6.05
N TRP A 63 1.76 3.79 -5.80
CA TRP A 63 0.64 4.51 -6.40
C TRP A 63 0.76 4.58 -7.92
N ASP A 64 1.93 4.91 -8.43
CA ASP A 64 2.18 4.96 -9.87
C ASP A 64 1.98 3.60 -10.51
N TYR A 65 2.45 2.53 -9.86
CA TYR A 65 2.30 1.18 -10.36
C TYR A 65 0.83 0.78 -10.47
N VAL A 66 0.03 1.00 -9.42
CA VAL A 66 -1.38 0.61 -9.44
C VAL A 66 -2.19 1.45 -10.42
N ASN A 67 -1.86 2.73 -10.57
CA ASN A 67 -2.53 3.57 -11.55
C ASN A 67 -2.23 3.13 -12.99
N LYS A 68 -1.05 2.60 -13.23
CA LYS A 68 -0.67 2.11 -14.54
C LYS A 68 -1.30 0.76 -14.88
N HIS A 69 -1.41 -0.14 -13.91
CA HIS A 69 -1.76 -1.53 -14.17
C HIS A 69 -3.17 -1.93 -13.73
N TYR A 70 -3.81 -1.16 -12.88
CA TYR A 70 -5.07 -1.57 -12.24
C TYR A 70 -6.15 -0.50 -12.31
N ASN A 71 -6.31 0.12 -13.46
CA ASN A 71 -7.41 1.07 -13.67
C ASN A 71 -8.76 0.36 -13.50
N GLY A 72 -9.69 1.00 -12.81
CA GLY A 72 -11.00 0.44 -12.53
C GLY A 72 -11.09 -0.37 -11.26
N TYR A 73 -9.94 -0.71 -10.64
CA TYR A 73 -9.93 -1.39 -9.37
C TYR A 73 -10.24 -0.40 -8.24
N THR A 74 -10.80 -0.90 -7.15
CA THR A 74 -10.99 -0.10 -5.94
C THR A 74 -9.85 -0.37 -4.97
N ALA A 75 -9.10 0.66 -4.64
CA ALA A 75 -8.05 0.60 -3.64
C ALA A 75 -8.62 0.99 -2.28
N TYR A 76 -8.26 0.25 -1.24
CA TYR A 76 -8.67 0.57 0.13
C TYR A 76 -7.57 0.31 1.12
N ALA A 77 -7.66 0.92 2.27
CA ALA A 77 -6.67 0.78 3.33
C ALA A 77 -7.30 1.01 4.70
N TRP A 78 -6.76 0.29 5.68
CA TRP A 78 -6.94 0.62 7.09
C TRP A 78 -5.67 1.36 7.49
N CYS A 79 -5.74 2.68 7.62
CA CYS A 79 -4.55 3.48 7.85
C CYS A 79 -4.45 3.95 9.29
N LYS A 80 -3.22 4.16 9.74
CA LYS A 80 -2.97 4.81 11.03
C LYS A 80 -3.29 6.30 10.89
N PRO A 81 -3.66 6.98 12.00
CA PRO A 81 -3.99 8.40 11.93
C PRO A 81 -2.91 9.26 11.27
N MET A 82 -1.64 8.94 11.49
CA MET A 82 -0.53 9.69 10.91
C MET A 82 -0.41 9.52 9.38
N SER A 83 -1.00 8.46 8.83
CA SER A 83 -0.97 8.22 7.37
C SER A 83 -2.19 8.80 6.66
N LEU A 84 -3.25 9.14 7.40
CA LEU A 84 -4.50 9.61 6.83
C LEU A 84 -4.35 10.86 5.95
N PRO A 85 -3.59 11.88 6.36
CA PRO A 85 -3.43 13.07 5.51
C PRO A 85 -2.89 12.75 4.12
N LEU A 86 -1.92 11.85 4.01
CA LEU A 86 -1.35 11.47 2.73
C LEU A 86 -2.38 10.75 1.85
N LEU A 87 -3.17 9.85 2.43
CA LEU A 87 -4.20 9.14 1.68
C LEU A 87 -5.30 10.08 1.19
N ILE A 88 -5.71 11.03 2.00
CA ILE A 88 -6.68 12.05 1.60
C ILE A 88 -6.11 12.89 0.46
N GLU A 89 -4.82 13.28 0.55
CA GLU A 89 -4.13 14.00 -0.53
C GLU A 89 -4.17 13.22 -1.84
N LYS A 90 -4.04 11.89 -1.79
CA LYS A 90 -4.08 11.01 -2.97
C LYS A 90 -5.51 10.73 -3.46
N GLY A 91 -6.52 11.30 -2.81
CA GLY A 91 -7.91 11.19 -3.26
C GLY A 91 -8.71 10.06 -2.63
N PHE A 92 -8.20 9.43 -1.58
CA PHE A 92 -8.96 8.43 -0.84
C PHE A 92 -10.03 9.09 0.00
N GLU A 93 -11.17 8.43 0.12
CA GLU A 93 -12.27 8.91 0.94
C GLU A 93 -12.29 8.14 2.26
N LYS A 94 -12.43 8.88 3.36
CA LYS A 94 -12.53 8.30 4.68
C LYS A 94 -13.91 7.65 4.85
N GLY A 95 -13.91 6.40 5.26
CA GLY A 95 -15.16 5.71 5.58
C GLY A 95 -15.70 6.06 6.97
N ASP A 96 -16.78 5.41 7.34
CA ASP A 96 -17.44 5.65 8.64
C ASP A 96 -16.59 5.21 9.82
N THR A 97 -15.75 4.19 9.63
CA THR A 97 -14.77 3.81 10.64
C THR A 97 -13.54 4.69 10.47
N CYS A 98 -13.00 5.17 11.56
CA CYS A 98 -12.01 6.26 11.55
C CYS A 98 -10.71 6.00 10.79
N VAL A 99 -10.42 4.77 10.39
CA VAL A 99 -9.16 4.43 9.73
C VAL A 99 -9.34 3.78 8.35
N TYR A 100 -10.57 3.58 7.90
CA TYR A 100 -10.85 3.01 6.59
C TYR A 100 -10.91 4.10 5.53
N VAL A 101 -10.22 3.89 4.43
CA VAL A 101 -10.26 4.79 3.27
C VAL A 101 -10.32 3.94 2.00
N GLU A 102 -10.94 4.47 0.95
CA GLU A 102 -10.98 3.79 -0.33
C GLU A 102 -10.96 4.78 -1.49
N LYS A 103 -10.57 4.27 -2.65
CA LYS A 103 -10.60 5.02 -3.90
C LYS A 103 -10.70 4.05 -5.08
N GLU A 104 -11.53 4.37 -6.06
CA GLU A 104 -11.51 3.71 -7.36
C GLU A 104 -10.36 4.26 -8.18
N ILE A 105 -9.56 3.37 -8.72
CA ILE A 105 -8.36 3.73 -9.50
C ILE A 105 -8.73 4.02 -10.95
#